data_5890ddb25b20261c50aadb7fd1c5ccdd
#
_entry.id   5890ddb25b20261c50aadb7fd1c5ccdd
#
_cell.length_a   1.000
_cell.length_b   1.000
_cell.length_c   1.000
_cell.angle_alpha   90.00
_cell.angle_beta   90.00
_cell.angle_gamma   90.00
#
_symmetry.space_group_name_H-M   'P 1'
#
loop_
_entity.id
_entity.type
_entity.pdbx_description
1 polymer ?
#
loop_
_entity_poly.entity_id
_entity_poly.type
_entity_poly.pdbx_seq_one_letter_code
_entity_poly.pdbx_strand_id
1 'polypeptide(L)'
;MSRAVFRYEFPINVALEEVEATLNLTIMAVESLHGDTQVRLEVRHFLDEARRLCFVDATSEIGCDFNRIFAGFLIREFGADGFTVERVEQGQLVATR
;
A
#
# COMPACT_ATOMS: atom_id res chain seq x y z
N MET A 1 -1.09 14.43 15.58
CA MET A 1 -1.81 13.94 14.39
C MET A 1 -1.75 12.43 14.33
N SER A 2 -2.88 11.83 14.03
CA SER A 2 -2.91 10.38 13.87
C SER A 2 -2.35 10.00 12.51
N ARG A 3 -1.76 8.81 12.43
CA ARG A 3 -1.23 8.29 11.18
C ARG A 3 -2.35 7.65 10.39
N ALA A 4 -2.27 7.77 9.08
CA ALA A 4 -3.20 7.14 8.16
C ALA A 4 -2.50 5.95 7.53
N VAL A 5 -2.79 4.76 8.06
CA VAL A 5 -2.21 3.52 7.56
C VAL A 5 -3.33 2.67 6.97
N PHE A 6 -3.13 2.18 5.76
CA PHE A 6 -4.12 1.33 5.09
C PHE A 6 -3.60 -0.10 5.02
N ARG A 7 -4.48 -1.03 5.35
CA ARG A 7 -4.16 -2.45 5.31
C ARG A 7 -4.94 -3.10 4.18
N TYR A 8 -4.21 -3.68 3.25
CA TYR A 8 -4.77 -4.42 2.12
C TYR A 8 -4.68 -5.90 2.41
N GLU A 9 -5.76 -6.62 2.18
CA GLU A 9 -5.79 -8.06 2.39
C GLU A 9 -6.13 -8.74 1.07
N PHE A 10 -5.35 -9.77 0.71
CA PHE A 10 -5.48 -10.43 -0.59
C PHE A 10 -5.90 -11.87 -0.41
N PRO A 11 -6.95 -12.31 -1.13
CA PRO A 11 -7.37 -13.71 -1.06
C PRO A 11 -6.34 -14.62 -1.70
N ILE A 12 -6.51 -15.93 -1.46
CA ILE A 12 -5.53 -16.92 -1.88
C ILE A 12 -5.37 -16.98 -3.40
N ASN A 13 -6.40 -16.57 -4.15
CA ASN A 13 -6.32 -16.60 -5.61
C ASN A 13 -5.54 -15.43 -6.21
N VAL A 14 -5.12 -14.46 -5.39
CA VAL A 14 -4.29 -13.36 -5.88
C VAL A 14 -2.82 -13.75 -5.70
N ALA A 15 -2.06 -13.69 -6.79
CA ALA A 15 -0.63 -13.98 -6.73
C ALA A 15 0.12 -12.80 -6.11
N LEU A 16 0.84 -13.06 -5.02
CA LEU A 16 1.55 -11.97 -4.33
C LEU A 16 2.68 -11.39 -5.17
N GLU A 17 3.22 -12.17 -6.12
CA GLU A 17 4.21 -11.64 -7.05
C GLU A 17 3.64 -10.50 -7.88
N GLU A 18 2.34 -10.58 -8.20
CA GLU A 18 1.69 -9.51 -8.94
C GLU A 18 1.45 -8.29 -8.06
N VAL A 19 1.17 -8.52 -6.77
CA VAL A 19 1.07 -7.42 -5.82
C VAL A 19 2.41 -6.71 -5.70
N GLU A 20 3.49 -7.45 -5.61
CA GLU A 20 4.84 -6.89 -5.56
C GLU A 20 5.15 -6.07 -6.81
N ALA A 21 4.81 -6.60 -7.97
CA ALA A 21 5.02 -5.88 -9.23
C ALA A 21 4.21 -4.58 -9.23
N THR A 22 3.01 -4.62 -8.72
CA THR A 22 2.16 -3.43 -8.63
C THR A 22 2.75 -2.40 -7.67
N LEU A 23 3.32 -2.86 -6.55
CA LEU A 23 4.02 -1.95 -5.63
C LEU A 23 5.17 -1.25 -6.34
N ASN A 24 5.95 -1.99 -7.11
CA ASN A 24 7.08 -1.42 -7.83
C ASN A 24 6.63 -0.42 -8.88
N LEU A 25 5.56 -0.72 -9.61
CA LEU A 25 4.99 0.22 -10.57
C LEU A 25 4.51 1.49 -9.87
N THR A 26 3.90 1.34 -8.70
CA THR A 26 3.43 2.48 -7.94
C THR A 26 4.60 3.36 -7.50
N ILE A 27 5.69 2.74 -7.05
CA ILE A 27 6.89 3.49 -6.68
C ILE A 27 7.38 4.31 -7.87
N MET A 28 7.47 3.71 -9.03
CA MET A 28 7.93 4.40 -10.24
C MET A 28 7.02 5.56 -10.60
N ALA A 29 5.70 5.35 -10.48
CA ALA A 29 4.73 6.40 -10.81
C ALA A 29 4.87 7.59 -9.85
N VAL A 30 5.03 7.31 -8.56
CA VAL A 30 5.14 8.37 -7.55
C VAL A 30 6.49 9.08 -7.68
N GLU A 31 7.55 8.34 -8.02
CA GLU A 31 8.85 8.95 -8.29
C GLU A 31 8.78 9.92 -9.45
N SER A 32 7.96 9.63 -10.44
CA SER A 32 7.80 10.54 -11.58
C SER A 32 7.15 11.85 -11.17
N LEU A 33 6.36 11.84 -10.10
CA LEU A 33 5.69 13.05 -9.61
C LEU A 33 6.53 13.82 -8.61
N HIS A 34 7.27 13.13 -7.75
CA HIS A 34 7.90 13.76 -6.58
C HIS A 34 9.42 13.62 -6.54
N GLY A 35 10.00 12.82 -7.44
CA GLY A 35 11.43 12.54 -7.41
C GLY A 35 11.76 11.37 -6.49
N ASP A 36 12.84 10.64 -6.81
CA ASP A 36 13.16 9.42 -6.11
C ASP A 36 13.60 9.66 -4.66
N THR A 37 14.28 10.77 -4.41
CA THR A 37 14.75 11.08 -3.05
C THR A 37 13.58 11.26 -2.08
N GLN A 38 12.57 12.04 -2.50
CA GLN A 38 11.41 12.27 -1.64
C GLN A 38 10.62 11.00 -1.42
N VAL A 39 10.49 10.16 -2.44
CA VAL A 39 9.77 8.91 -2.32
C VAL A 39 10.47 7.99 -1.33
N ARG A 40 11.79 7.89 -1.41
CA ARG A 40 12.55 7.06 -0.47
C ARG A 40 12.42 7.53 0.97
N LEU A 41 12.30 8.84 1.16
CA LEU A 41 12.21 9.40 2.51
C LEU A 41 10.82 9.26 3.10
N GLU A 42 9.78 9.35 2.27
CA GLU A 42 8.42 9.50 2.78
C GLU A 42 7.49 8.32 2.54
N VAL A 43 7.79 7.46 1.57
CA VAL A 43 6.92 6.31 1.30
C VAL A 43 7.33 5.15 2.19
N ARG A 44 6.35 4.62 2.92
CA ARG A 44 6.56 3.46 3.77
C ARG A 44 5.48 2.43 3.48
N HIS A 45 5.91 1.23 3.16
CA HIS A 45 4.98 0.13 2.91
C HIS A 45 5.64 -1.16 3.36
N PHE A 46 4.81 -2.17 3.59
CA PHE A 46 5.29 -3.46 4.03
C PHE A 46 4.34 -4.54 3.53
N LEU A 47 4.89 -5.55 2.88
CA LEU A 47 4.12 -6.71 2.42
C LEU A 47 4.43 -7.89 3.32
N ASP A 48 3.41 -8.35 4.04
CA ASP A 48 3.50 -9.54 4.89
C ASP A 48 2.98 -10.72 4.07
N GLU A 49 3.90 -11.48 3.50
CA GLU A 49 3.54 -12.55 2.57
C GLU A 49 2.80 -13.67 3.27
N ALA A 50 3.21 -13.99 4.49
CA ALA A 50 2.60 -15.10 5.23
C ALA A 50 1.13 -14.84 5.53
N ARG A 51 0.79 -13.60 5.86
CA ARG A 51 -0.60 -13.21 6.17
C ARG A 51 -1.34 -12.67 4.97
N ARG A 52 -0.65 -12.48 3.86
CA ARG A 52 -1.22 -11.92 2.65
C ARG A 52 -1.78 -10.52 2.88
N LEU A 53 -1.02 -9.72 3.61
CA LEU A 53 -1.39 -8.34 3.96
C LEU A 53 -0.35 -7.38 3.41
N CYS A 54 -0.80 -6.18 3.03
CA CYS A 54 0.09 -5.10 2.65
C CYS A 54 -0.31 -3.84 3.39
N PHE A 55 0.65 -3.21 4.04
CA PHE A 55 0.41 -1.98 4.79
C PHE A 55 1.04 -0.82 4.03
N VAL A 56 0.29 0.27 3.91
CA VAL A 56 0.76 1.49 3.26
C VAL A 56 0.52 2.66 4.20
N ASP A 57 1.57 3.41 4.50
CA ASP A 57 1.48 4.59 5.34
C ASP A 57 1.16 5.79 4.46
N ALA A 58 -0.05 6.31 4.59
CA ALA A 58 -0.53 7.45 3.82
C ALA A 58 -0.60 8.72 4.65
N THR A 59 0.27 8.84 5.66
CA THR A 59 0.28 10.00 6.54
C THR A 59 0.81 11.24 5.83
N SER A 60 1.86 11.09 5.02
CA SER A 60 2.40 12.21 4.27
C SER A 60 1.62 12.40 2.96
N GLU A 61 1.82 13.56 2.34
CA GLU A 61 1.19 13.83 1.04
C GLU A 61 1.65 12.82 -0.01
N ILE A 62 2.95 12.53 -0.03
CA ILE A 62 3.50 11.58 -1.00
C ILE A 62 2.99 10.17 -0.69
N GLY A 63 2.92 9.80 0.57
CA GLY A 63 2.35 8.51 0.97
C GLY A 63 0.89 8.40 0.58
N CYS A 64 0.15 9.49 0.68
CA CYS A 64 -1.25 9.52 0.26
C CYS A 64 -1.39 9.28 -1.25
N ASP A 65 -0.53 9.95 -2.04
CA ASP A 65 -0.52 9.73 -3.48
C ASP A 65 -0.15 8.29 -3.82
N PHE A 66 0.84 7.74 -3.12
CA PHE A 66 1.23 6.35 -3.28
C PHE A 66 0.04 5.44 -3.05
N ASN A 67 -0.67 5.66 -1.96
CA ASN A 67 -1.82 4.82 -1.61
C ASN A 67 -2.92 4.89 -2.67
N ARG A 68 -3.20 6.08 -3.18
CA ARG A 68 -4.24 6.26 -4.21
C ARG A 68 -3.88 5.56 -5.50
N ILE A 69 -2.62 5.68 -5.91
CA ILE A 69 -2.17 5.05 -7.16
C ILE A 69 -2.16 3.54 -7.00
N PHE A 70 -1.67 3.06 -5.86
CA PHE A 70 -1.62 1.63 -5.59
C PHE A 70 -3.03 1.03 -5.61
N ALA A 71 -3.96 1.65 -4.90
CA ALA A 71 -5.34 1.18 -4.89
C ALA A 71 -5.94 1.17 -6.29
N GLY A 72 -5.66 2.21 -7.07
CA GLY A 72 -6.17 2.29 -8.43
C GLY A 72 -5.64 1.18 -9.32
N PHE A 73 -4.35 0.88 -9.22
CA PHE A 73 -3.75 -0.21 -9.97
C PHE A 73 -4.33 -1.56 -9.56
N LEU A 74 -4.51 -1.77 -8.25
CA LEU A 74 -5.07 -3.03 -7.76
C LEU A 74 -6.50 -3.24 -8.26
N ILE A 75 -7.30 -2.19 -8.28
CA ILE A 75 -8.66 -2.28 -8.78
C ILE A 75 -8.67 -2.66 -10.25
N ARG A 76 -7.78 -2.08 -11.04
CA ARG A 76 -7.68 -2.41 -12.46
C ARG A 76 -7.23 -3.83 -12.70
N GLU A 77 -6.36 -4.34 -11.85
CA GLU A 77 -5.79 -5.67 -12.04
C GLU A 77 -6.68 -6.76 -11.48
N PHE A 78 -7.23 -6.56 -10.30
CA PHE A 78 -7.96 -7.61 -9.59
C PHE A 78 -9.44 -7.34 -9.44
N GLY A 79 -9.90 -6.14 -9.81
CA GLY A 79 -11.29 -5.73 -9.60
C GLY A 79 -11.51 -5.20 -8.20
N ALA A 80 -12.58 -4.42 -8.05
CA ALA A 80 -12.89 -3.81 -6.75
C ALA A 80 -13.19 -4.86 -5.68
N ASP A 81 -13.67 -6.03 -6.09
CA ASP A 81 -14.00 -7.11 -5.16
C ASP A 81 -12.86 -8.12 -5.02
N GLY A 82 -11.73 -7.90 -5.70
CA GLY A 82 -10.62 -8.85 -5.70
C GLY A 82 -9.74 -8.78 -4.48
N PHE A 83 -9.92 -7.79 -3.62
CA PHE A 83 -9.14 -7.60 -2.41
C PHE A 83 -9.95 -6.72 -1.47
N THR A 84 -9.52 -6.63 -0.21
CA THR A 84 -10.13 -5.71 0.75
C THR A 84 -9.10 -4.72 1.24
N VAL A 85 -9.55 -3.53 1.61
CA VAL A 85 -8.69 -2.51 2.17
C VAL A 85 -9.44 -1.80 3.28
N GLU A 86 -8.73 -1.50 4.37
CA GLU A 86 -9.31 -0.71 5.44
C GLU A 86 -8.25 0.16 6.05
N ARG A 87 -8.69 1.29 6.58
CA ARG A 87 -7.80 2.17 7.33
C ARG A 87 -7.66 1.62 8.73
N VAL A 88 -6.42 1.51 9.21
CA VAL A 88 -6.17 1.06 10.57
C VAL A 88 -5.46 2.16 11.33
N GLU A 89 -5.69 2.20 12.63
CA GLU A 89 -5.04 3.18 13.48
C GLU A 89 -3.69 2.65 13.92
N GLN A 90 -2.75 3.57 14.17
CA GLN A 90 -1.42 3.19 14.60
C GLN A 90 -1.48 2.34 15.86
N GLY A 91 -2.39 2.67 16.76
CA GLY A 91 -2.55 1.91 18.00
C GLY A 91 -2.94 0.46 17.74
N GLN A 92 -3.75 0.22 16.71
CA GLN A 92 -4.14 -1.14 16.35
C GLN A 92 -2.95 -1.96 15.88
N LEU A 93 -2.05 -1.34 15.13
CA LEU A 93 -0.84 -2.03 14.68
C LEU A 93 0.03 -2.42 15.86
N VAL A 94 0.14 -1.55 16.83
CA VAL A 94 0.92 -1.82 18.03
C VAL A 94 0.25 -2.91 18.87
N ALA A 95 -1.07 -2.86 18.97
CA ALA A 95 -1.81 -3.79 19.82
C ALA A 95 -1.79 -5.22 19.31
N THR A 96 -1.49 -5.43 18.05
CA THR A 96 -1.48 -6.77 17.46
C THR A 96 -0.19 -7.55 17.71
N ARG A 97 0.79 -6.92 18.32
CA ARG A 97 2.05 -7.59 18.62
C ARG A 97 1.89 -8.70 19.63
#